data_98185f093bc06c70b99fe668ec3d9c2c
#
_entry.id   98185f093bc06c70b99fe668ec3d9c2c
#
_cell.length_a   1.000
_cell.length_b   1.000
_cell.length_c   1.000
_cell.angle_alpha   90.00
_cell.angle_beta   90.00
_cell.angle_gamma   90.00
#
_symmetry.space_group_name_H-M   'P 1'
#
loop_
_entity.id
_entity.type
_entity.pdbx_description
1 polymer ?
#
loop_
_entity_poly.entity_id
_entity_poly.type
_entity_poly.pdbx_seq_one_letter_code
_entity_poly.pdbx_strand_id
1 'polypeptide(L)'
;THRDTAETMHFKNTLAMKYLIERNLDRLLSGPQHFTLKKQKDIKPTYYPKRTPDDSLIDWEMGVYELERFIRAVTKPFNGAFSFLDDKVIIYDSQVFDSSDYGYDNNQVGEIVVVFPSGKFLVKCYGGLLLVNDYQIKNDVIRVGKIFNNGGKNISYFKRNKFGYFDLEE
;
A
#
# COMPACT_ATOMS: atom_id res chain seq x y z
N THR A 1 -3.88 7.81 11.55
CA THR A 1 -3.11 8.99 11.12
C THR A 1 -2.67 8.82 9.67
N HIS A 2 -2.20 9.90 9.05
CA HIS A 2 -1.69 9.88 7.67
C HIS A 2 -0.39 9.06 7.49
N ARG A 3 0.23 8.61 8.58
CA ARG A 3 1.45 7.76 8.59
C ARG A 3 1.20 6.33 9.01
N ASP A 4 -0.04 5.91 9.17
CA ASP A 4 -0.32 4.53 9.56
C ASP A 4 0.09 3.54 8.46
N THR A 5 0.79 2.50 8.87
CA THR A 5 1.11 1.33 8.04
C THR A 5 0.04 0.25 8.22
N ALA A 6 0.12 -0.81 7.42
CA ALA A 6 -0.72 -1.99 7.60
C ALA A 6 -0.63 -2.54 9.04
N GLU A 7 0.57 -2.64 9.60
CA GLU A 7 0.82 -3.13 10.97
C GLU A 7 0.17 -2.25 12.02
N THR A 8 0.39 -0.91 11.95
CA THR A 8 -0.16 0.01 12.94
C THR A 8 -1.68 0.08 12.86
N MET A 9 -2.29 0.01 11.68
CA MET A 9 -3.75 -0.07 11.51
C MET A 9 -4.32 -1.36 12.07
N HIS A 10 -3.66 -2.49 11.85
CA HIS A 10 -4.06 -3.77 12.41
C HIS A 10 -4.01 -3.74 13.95
N PHE A 11 -2.94 -3.20 14.52
CA PHE A 11 -2.79 -3.06 15.96
C PHE A 11 -3.86 -2.12 16.56
N LYS A 12 -4.13 -0.96 15.95
CA LYS A 12 -5.21 -0.06 16.36
C LYS A 12 -6.58 -0.74 16.35
N ASN A 13 -6.84 -1.56 15.33
CA ASN A 13 -8.08 -2.32 15.27
C ASN A 13 -8.19 -3.32 16.43
N THR A 14 -7.10 -4.02 16.77
CA THR A 14 -7.03 -4.93 17.92
C THR A 14 -7.31 -4.19 19.23
N LEU A 15 -6.69 -3.03 19.43
CA LEU A 15 -6.94 -2.19 20.63
C LEU A 15 -8.38 -1.72 20.70
N ALA A 16 -8.96 -1.30 19.58
CA ALA A 16 -10.36 -0.88 19.52
C ALA A 16 -11.32 -2.02 19.85
N MET A 17 -11.09 -3.22 19.34
CA MET A 17 -11.88 -4.41 19.67
C MET A 17 -11.77 -4.77 21.14
N LYS A 18 -10.54 -4.77 21.70
CA LYS A 18 -10.32 -5.01 23.13
C LYS A 18 -11.12 -4.00 23.98
N TYR A 19 -10.96 -2.71 23.68
CA TYR A 19 -11.65 -1.64 24.41
C TYR A 19 -13.18 -1.77 24.34
N LEU A 20 -13.72 -2.12 23.19
CA LEU A 20 -15.17 -2.32 23.01
C LEU A 20 -15.68 -3.51 23.85
N ILE A 21 -14.93 -4.60 23.91
CA ILE A 21 -15.29 -5.77 24.73
C ILE A 21 -15.24 -5.40 26.21
N GLU A 22 -14.12 -4.85 26.68
CA GLU A 22 -13.94 -4.48 28.10
C GLU A 22 -15.03 -3.51 28.58
N ARG A 23 -15.35 -2.51 27.78
CA ARG A 23 -16.39 -1.52 28.11
C ARG A 23 -17.80 -2.09 28.18
N ASN A 24 -18.09 -3.17 27.46
CA ASN A 24 -19.42 -3.72 27.34
C ASN A 24 -19.57 -5.12 27.98
N LEU A 25 -18.50 -5.66 28.58
CA LEU A 25 -18.46 -7.05 29.03
C LEU A 25 -19.56 -7.35 30.04
N ASP A 26 -19.71 -6.53 31.11
CA ASP A 26 -20.72 -6.75 32.16
C ASP A 26 -22.13 -6.72 31.57
N ARG A 27 -22.38 -5.80 30.63
CA ARG A 27 -23.69 -5.72 29.95
C ARG A 27 -23.93 -6.93 29.06
N LEU A 28 -22.90 -7.43 28.35
CA LEU A 28 -22.99 -8.62 27.53
C LEU A 28 -23.31 -9.86 28.38
N LEU A 29 -22.67 -10.00 29.51
CA LEU A 29 -22.89 -11.11 30.44
C LEU A 29 -24.27 -11.03 31.14
N SER A 30 -24.81 -9.82 31.33
CA SER A 30 -26.13 -9.60 31.94
C SER A 30 -27.30 -9.92 31.00
N GLY A 31 -27.05 -10.17 29.74
CA GLY A 31 -28.06 -10.63 28.77
C GLY A 31 -28.58 -9.54 27.82
N PRO A 32 -29.30 -9.94 26.76
CA PRO A 32 -29.69 -9.06 25.66
C PRO A 32 -30.64 -7.93 26.04
N GLN A 33 -31.37 -8.06 27.17
CA GLN A 33 -32.30 -7.03 27.68
C GLN A 33 -31.60 -5.72 28.05
N HIS A 34 -30.28 -5.74 28.25
CA HIS A 34 -29.48 -4.56 28.56
C HIS A 34 -28.96 -3.80 27.33
N PHE A 35 -29.34 -4.23 26.13
CA PHE A 35 -28.93 -3.61 24.88
C PHE A 35 -30.13 -3.08 24.09
N THR A 36 -29.97 -1.89 23.53
CA THR A 36 -30.82 -1.43 22.45
C THR A 36 -30.22 -1.89 21.14
N LEU A 37 -30.72 -3.01 20.61
CA LEU A 37 -30.26 -3.52 19.34
C LEU A 37 -30.79 -2.65 18.19
N LYS A 38 -29.90 -2.20 17.34
CA LYS A 38 -30.26 -1.52 16.09
C LYS A 38 -30.11 -2.51 14.93
N LYS A 39 -31.20 -2.72 14.19
CA LYS A 39 -31.12 -3.48 12.94
C LYS A 39 -30.13 -2.76 11.99
N GLN A 40 -29.23 -3.52 11.40
CA GLN A 40 -28.36 -2.98 10.36
C GLN A 40 -29.21 -2.43 9.23
N LYS A 41 -28.89 -1.23 8.75
CA LYS A 41 -29.60 -0.63 7.63
C LYS A 41 -29.49 -1.55 6.42
N ASP A 42 -30.56 -1.62 5.65
CA ASP A 42 -30.59 -2.34 4.37
C ASP A 42 -29.83 -1.53 3.32
N ILE A 43 -28.49 -1.52 3.44
CA ILE A 43 -27.58 -0.84 2.53
C ILE A 43 -26.99 -1.91 1.65
N LYS A 44 -26.99 -1.68 0.33
CA LYS A 44 -26.34 -2.58 -0.62
C LYS A 44 -24.88 -2.81 -0.19
N PRO A 45 -24.47 -4.05 0.12
CA PRO A 45 -23.12 -4.33 0.59
C PRO A 45 -22.11 -4.09 -0.53
N THR A 46 -20.87 -3.81 -0.14
CA THR A 46 -19.72 -3.78 -1.05
C THR A 46 -18.83 -4.97 -0.76
N TYR A 47 -18.42 -5.65 -1.81
CA TYR A 47 -17.52 -6.79 -1.72
C TYR A 47 -16.21 -6.44 -2.41
N TYR A 48 -15.10 -6.83 -1.79
CA TYR A 48 -13.77 -6.71 -2.35
C TYR A 48 -13.19 -8.11 -2.54
N PRO A 49 -12.46 -8.35 -3.64
CA PRO A 49 -11.77 -9.61 -3.82
C PRO A 49 -10.69 -9.79 -2.76
N LYS A 50 -10.35 -11.06 -2.48
CA LYS A 50 -9.22 -11.36 -1.60
C LYS A 50 -7.93 -10.96 -2.32
N ARG A 51 -7.14 -10.12 -1.69
CA ARG A 51 -5.83 -9.75 -2.23
C ARG A 51 -4.84 -10.91 -2.18
N THR A 52 -4.03 -11.00 -3.21
CA THR A 52 -2.91 -11.92 -3.33
C THR A 52 -1.58 -11.15 -3.29
N PRO A 53 -0.43 -11.81 -3.11
CA PRO A 53 0.86 -11.13 -3.18
C PRO A 53 1.10 -10.41 -4.52
N ASP A 54 0.54 -10.92 -5.62
CA ASP A 54 0.69 -10.31 -6.95
C ASP A 54 -0.02 -8.95 -7.07
N ASP A 55 -1.07 -8.70 -6.26
CA ASP A 55 -1.75 -7.41 -6.19
C ASP A 55 -0.88 -6.29 -5.54
N SER A 56 0.33 -6.62 -5.12
CA SER A 56 1.31 -5.67 -4.57
C SER A 56 2.34 -5.22 -5.61
N LEU A 57 2.15 -5.54 -6.88
CA LEU A 57 2.94 -5.00 -7.97
C LEU A 57 2.74 -3.48 -8.06
N ILE A 58 3.85 -2.75 -8.11
CA ILE A 58 3.83 -1.29 -8.17
C ILE A 58 3.42 -0.84 -9.57
N ASP A 59 2.42 0.04 -9.60
CA ASP A 59 2.07 0.81 -10.77
C ASP A 59 2.79 2.17 -10.72
N TRP A 60 3.82 2.34 -11.52
CA TRP A 60 4.58 3.57 -11.57
C TRP A 60 3.83 4.72 -12.25
N GLU A 61 2.68 4.46 -12.89
CA GLU A 61 1.78 5.50 -13.40
C GLU A 61 1.00 6.23 -12.30
N MET A 62 1.04 5.73 -11.06
CA MET A 62 0.47 6.41 -9.91
C MET A 62 1.24 7.69 -9.57
N GLY A 63 0.52 8.70 -9.05
CA GLY A 63 1.15 9.88 -8.46
C GLY A 63 1.96 9.53 -7.20
N VAL A 64 3.02 10.30 -6.92
CA VAL A 64 3.98 10.03 -5.84
C VAL A 64 3.30 9.83 -4.47
N TYR A 65 2.24 10.58 -4.16
CA TYR A 65 1.47 10.44 -2.91
C TYR A 65 0.62 9.16 -2.85
N GLU A 66 0.10 8.73 -4.00
CA GLU A 66 -0.67 7.49 -4.10
C GLU A 66 0.24 6.29 -3.98
N LEU A 67 1.39 6.35 -4.61
CA LEU A 67 2.41 5.33 -4.57
C LEU A 67 2.97 5.13 -3.14
N GLU A 68 3.27 6.23 -2.43
CA GLU A 68 3.67 6.17 -1.02
C GLU A 68 2.59 5.48 -0.16
N ARG A 69 1.31 5.87 -0.33
CA ARG A 69 0.20 5.26 0.40
C ARG A 69 0.03 3.78 0.06
N PHE A 70 0.20 3.42 -1.20
CA PHE A 70 0.14 2.03 -1.64
C PHE A 70 1.23 1.18 -0.98
N ILE A 71 2.50 1.62 -1.03
CA ILE A 71 3.64 0.92 -0.40
C ILE A 71 3.37 0.74 1.09
N ARG A 72 2.96 1.79 1.78
CA ARG A 72 2.64 1.78 3.21
C ARG A 72 1.47 0.86 3.55
N ALA A 73 0.48 0.71 2.66
CA ALA A 73 -0.67 -0.16 2.86
C ALA A 73 -0.36 -1.65 2.72
N VAL A 74 0.64 -2.01 1.90
CA VAL A 74 1.00 -3.42 1.63
C VAL A 74 2.31 -3.86 2.30
N THR A 75 2.93 -2.97 3.09
CA THR A 75 4.14 -3.31 3.88
C THR A 75 3.84 -4.33 4.99
N LYS A 76 4.84 -4.67 5.76
CA LYS A 76 4.72 -5.62 6.88
C LYS A 76 3.45 -5.35 7.72
N PRO A 77 2.70 -6.39 8.12
CA PRO A 77 3.03 -7.82 8.07
C PRO A 77 2.77 -8.50 6.71
N PHE A 78 2.42 -7.76 5.68
CA PHE A 78 2.27 -8.28 4.32
C PHE A 78 3.62 -8.37 3.60
N ASN A 79 3.58 -8.76 2.32
CA ASN A 79 4.79 -9.10 1.57
C ASN A 79 5.58 -7.89 1.03
N GLY A 80 5.11 -6.66 1.24
CA GLY A 80 5.66 -5.44 0.66
C GLY A 80 5.17 -5.18 -0.76
N ALA A 81 5.35 -3.95 -1.22
CA ALA A 81 5.15 -3.58 -2.61
C ALA A 81 6.34 -4.05 -3.45
N PHE A 82 6.13 -4.48 -4.67
CA PHE A 82 7.25 -4.94 -5.47
C PHE A 82 7.22 -4.41 -6.91
N SER A 83 8.39 -4.36 -7.50
CA SER A 83 8.63 -4.05 -8.91
C SER A 83 9.88 -4.80 -9.38
N PHE A 84 10.32 -4.57 -10.60
CA PHE A 84 11.49 -5.24 -11.17
C PHE A 84 12.47 -4.21 -11.73
N LEU A 85 13.74 -4.47 -11.51
CA LEU A 85 14.86 -4.00 -12.30
C LEU A 85 15.30 -5.17 -13.19
N ASP A 86 16.53 -5.66 -13.05
CA ASP A 86 16.93 -6.95 -13.62
C ASP A 86 16.42 -8.11 -12.75
N ASP A 87 16.27 -7.86 -11.44
CA ASP A 87 15.67 -8.79 -10.47
C ASP A 87 14.49 -8.13 -9.74
N LYS A 88 13.72 -8.94 -9.01
CA LYS A 88 12.61 -8.47 -8.19
C LYS A 88 13.12 -7.62 -7.03
N VAL A 89 12.58 -6.41 -6.89
CA VAL A 89 12.81 -5.50 -5.77
C VAL A 89 11.52 -5.44 -4.95
N ILE A 90 11.62 -5.67 -3.63
CA ILE A 90 10.51 -5.52 -2.70
C ILE A 90 10.76 -4.26 -1.87
N ILE A 91 9.81 -3.34 -1.85
CA ILE A 91 9.89 -2.08 -1.11
C ILE A 91 8.98 -2.17 0.10
N TYR A 92 9.55 -1.93 1.28
CA TYR A 92 8.85 -1.97 2.56
C TYR A 92 8.59 -0.60 3.16
N ASP A 93 9.46 0.38 2.89
CA ASP A 93 9.30 1.73 3.40
C ASP A 93 9.73 2.76 2.37
N SER A 94 8.90 3.78 2.23
CA SER A 94 9.15 4.92 1.37
C SER A 94 8.48 6.17 1.93
N GLN A 95 8.92 7.31 1.46
CA GLN A 95 8.28 8.59 1.75
C GLN A 95 8.35 9.49 0.52
N VAL A 96 7.37 10.38 0.37
CA VAL A 96 7.47 11.45 -0.60
C VAL A 96 8.66 12.31 -0.19
N PHE A 97 9.67 12.39 -1.07
CA PHE A 97 10.85 13.22 -0.83
C PHE A 97 10.50 14.68 -1.03
N ASP A 98 9.92 14.99 -2.18
CA ASP A 98 9.38 16.31 -2.52
C ASP A 98 8.37 16.19 -3.66
N SER A 99 7.48 17.17 -3.77
CA SER A 99 6.57 17.34 -4.90
C SER A 99 7.22 18.05 -6.10
N SER A 100 8.45 18.54 -5.93
CA SER A 100 9.28 19.14 -6.98
C SER A 100 10.21 18.09 -7.55
N ASP A 101 10.53 18.22 -8.83
CA ASP A 101 11.39 17.28 -9.54
C ASP A 101 12.88 17.62 -9.47
N TYR A 102 13.24 18.80 -8.98
CA TYR A 102 14.62 19.28 -8.80
C TYR A 102 15.52 19.10 -10.04
N GLY A 103 14.98 19.32 -11.23
CA GLY A 103 15.71 19.16 -12.49
C GLY A 103 15.68 17.75 -13.07
N TYR A 104 14.95 16.82 -12.45
CA TYR A 104 14.72 15.47 -12.99
C TYR A 104 13.45 15.36 -13.85
N ASP A 105 12.93 16.48 -14.35
CA ASP A 105 11.72 16.53 -15.19
C ASP A 105 11.85 15.69 -16.47
N ASN A 106 13.06 15.60 -17.02
CA ASN A 106 13.35 14.84 -18.22
C ASN A 106 13.60 13.33 -17.98
N ASN A 107 13.71 12.90 -16.71
CA ASN A 107 13.89 11.50 -16.38
C ASN A 107 12.57 10.74 -16.52
N GLN A 108 12.68 9.44 -16.84
CA GLN A 108 11.52 8.60 -16.98
C GLN A 108 10.91 8.27 -15.62
N VAL A 109 9.57 8.12 -15.59
CA VAL A 109 8.88 7.63 -14.39
C VAL A 109 9.36 6.21 -14.07
N GLY A 110 9.64 5.94 -12.79
CA GLY A 110 10.27 4.70 -12.34
C GLY A 110 11.80 4.72 -12.42
N GLU A 111 12.44 5.79 -12.92
CA GLU A 111 13.89 5.88 -13.00
C GLU A 111 14.52 6.21 -11.64
N ILE A 112 15.60 5.51 -11.28
CA ILE A 112 16.41 5.80 -10.10
C ILE A 112 17.32 6.98 -10.44
N VAL A 113 17.06 8.12 -9.83
CA VAL A 113 17.76 9.38 -10.14
C VAL A 113 18.90 9.69 -9.17
N VAL A 114 18.84 9.17 -7.93
CA VAL A 114 19.88 9.33 -6.91
C VAL A 114 20.03 8.04 -6.10
N VAL A 115 21.25 7.66 -5.76
CA VAL A 115 21.55 6.63 -4.78
C VAL A 115 22.43 7.24 -3.69
N PHE A 116 21.97 7.15 -2.43
CA PHE A 116 22.70 7.67 -1.27
C PHE A 116 23.71 6.64 -0.74
N PRO A 117 24.80 7.11 -0.09
CA PRO A 117 25.77 6.20 0.54
C PRO A 117 25.13 5.24 1.59
N SER A 118 23.99 5.62 2.17
CA SER A 118 23.21 4.79 3.09
C SER A 118 22.47 3.63 2.42
N GLY A 119 22.52 3.52 1.11
CA GLY A 119 21.78 2.55 0.31
C GLY A 119 20.35 3.01 -0.05
N LYS A 120 19.85 4.08 0.55
CA LYS A 120 18.57 4.67 0.14
C LYS A 120 18.67 5.26 -1.26
N PHE A 121 17.55 5.41 -1.95
CA PHE A 121 17.55 5.96 -3.30
C PHE A 121 16.28 6.76 -3.61
N LEU A 122 16.39 7.67 -4.58
CA LEU A 122 15.27 8.43 -5.11
C LEU A 122 14.82 7.85 -6.44
N VAL A 123 13.51 7.77 -6.60
CA VAL A 123 12.86 7.35 -7.85
C VAL A 123 12.00 8.48 -8.37
N LYS A 124 12.11 8.77 -9.67
CA LYS A 124 11.23 9.70 -10.37
C LYS A 124 9.83 9.12 -10.45
N CYS A 125 8.85 9.91 -10.04
CA CYS A 125 7.43 9.57 -10.08
C CYS A 125 6.63 10.72 -10.70
N TYR A 126 5.37 10.47 -11.05
CA TYR A 126 4.47 11.55 -11.38
C TYR A 126 4.23 12.44 -10.15
N GLY A 127 4.45 13.73 -10.32
CA GLY A 127 4.24 14.73 -9.27
C GLY A 127 5.29 14.74 -8.17
N GLY A 128 6.54 14.28 -8.46
CA GLY A 128 7.68 14.44 -7.57
C GLY A 128 8.62 13.24 -7.49
N LEU A 129 9.36 13.20 -6.39
CA LEU A 129 10.38 12.19 -6.11
C LEU A 129 9.96 11.34 -4.91
N LEU A 130 10.12 10.03 -5.03
CA LEU A 130 9.90 9.06 -3.95
C LEU A 130 11.25 8.63 -3.37
N LEU A 131 11.45 8.81 -2.07
CA LEU A 131 12.58 8.25 -1.34
C LEU A 131 12.24 6.84 -0.86
N VAL A 132 12.99 5.86 -1.31
CA VAL A 132 12.92 4.49 -0.83
C VAL A 132 13.92 4.32 0.33
N ASN A 133 13.39 3.95 1.51
CA ASN A 133 14.15 3.85 2.75
C ASN A 133 14.53 2.40 3.09
N ASP A 134 13.59 1.45 2.86
CA ASP A 134 13.78 0.03 3.17
C ASP A 134 13.29 -0.83 2.00
N TYR A 135 14.15 -1.72 1.54
CA TYR A 135 13.87 -2.60 0.41
C TYR A 135 14.71 -3.87 0.47
N GLN A 136 14.31 -4.86 -0.30
CA GLN A 136 15.03 -6.11 -0.50
C GLN A 136 15.22 -6.39 -2.00
N ILE A 137 16.44 -6.74 -2.38
CA ILE A 137 16.82 -7.21 -3.71
C ILE A 137 17.80 -8.38 -3.55
N LYS A 138 17.78 -9.36 -4.46
CA LYS A 138 18.62 -10.57 -4.29
C LYS A 138 19.96 -10.46 -5.01
N ASN A 139 19.93 -10.35 -6.32
CA ASN A 139 21.12 -10.55 -7.17
C ASN A 139 21.48 -9.31 -8.00
N ASP A 140 20.86 -8.18 -7.71
CA ASP A 140 21.10 -6.94 -8.44
C ASP A 140 21.55 -5.83 -7.48
N VAL A 141 21.96 -4.71 -8.05
CA VAL A 141 22.43 -3.55 -7.30
C VAL A 141 21.65 -2.32 -7.77
N ILE A 142 21.19 -1.57 -6.80
CA ILE A 142 20.53 -0.28 -7.07
C ILE A 142 21.56 0.69 -7.66
N ARG A 143 21.27 1.20 -8.86
CA ARG A 143 22.13 2.16 -9.58
C ARG A 143 21.29 3.26 -10.22
N VAL A 144 21.86 4.45 -10.27
CA VAL A 144 21.28 5.57 -11.02
C VAL A 144 21.11 5.20 -12.50
N GLY A 145 20.00 5.63 -13.10
CA GLY A 145 19.65 5.37 -14.50
C GLY A 145 18.92 4.04 -14.73
N LYS A 146 18.85 3.13 -13.75
CA LYS A 146 17.96 1.97 -13.87
C LYS A 146 16.50 2.39 -13.73
N ILE A 147 15.63 1.76 -14.50
CA ILE A 147 14.20 2.05 -14.56
C ILE A 147 13.43 0.84 -14.09
N PHE A 148 12.55 1.04 -13.11
CA PHE A 148 11.64 0.02 -12.65
C PHE A 148 10.60 -0.34 -13.72
N ASN A 149 10.23 -1.61 -13.75
CA ASN A 149 9.24 -2.16 -14.67
C ASN A 149 8.34 -3.19 -13.97
N ASN A 150 7.33 -3.69 -14.68
CA ASN A 150 6.38 -4.67 -14.15
C ASN A 150 6.83 -6.13 -14.31
N GLY A 151 8.04 -6.39 -14.85
CA GLY A 151 8.54 -7.74 -15.09
C GLY A 151 7.68 -8.58 -16.05
N GLY A 152 6.98 -7.93 -16.97
CA GLY A 152 6.04 -8.59 -17.88
C GLY A 152 4.71 -9.01 -17.23
N LYS A 153 4.47 -8.63 -15.98
CA LYS A 153 3.20 -8.90 -15.28
C LYS A 153 2.19 -7.78 -15.56
N ASN A 154 0.91 -8.16 -15.59
CA ASN A 154 -0.17 -7.19 -15.66
C ASN A 154 -0.47 -6.62 -14.27
N ILE A 155 -0.76 -5.33 -14.21
CA ILE A 155 -1.25 -4.69 -13.00
C ILE A 155 -2.74 -5.01 -12.86
N SER A 156 -3.12 -5.55 -11.70
CA SER A 156 -4.51 -5.91 -11.45
C SER A 156 -5.30 -4.70 -10.96
N TYR A 157 -6.29 -4.30 -11.73
CA TYR A 157 -7.27 -3.29 -11.32
C TYR A 157 -8.59 -3.95 -10.98
N PHE A 158 -9.21 -3.50 -9.87
CA PHE A 158 -10.52 -3.99 -9.46
C PHE A 158 -11.60 -2.97 -9.82
N LYS A 159 -12.45 -3.29 -10.79
CA LYS A 159 -13.65 -2.50 -11.10
C LYS A 159 -14.89 -3.06 -10.43
N ARG A 160 -15.81 -2.18 -10.06
CA ARG A 160 -17.15 -2.58 -9.62
C ARG A 160 -17.98 -3.02 -10.82
N ASN A 161 -18.46 -4.26 -10.78
CA ASN A 161 -19.44 -4.71 -11.74
C ASN A 161 -20.86 -4.16 -11.43
N LYS A 162 -21.82 -4.42 -12.33
CA LYS A 162 -23.21 -3.99 -12.18
C LYS A 162 -23.92 -4.46 -10.90
N PHE A 163 -23.39 -5.48 -10.25
CA PHE A 163 -23.92 -6.03 -8.99
C PHE A 163 -23.24 -5.41 -7.76
N GLY A 164 -22.25 -4.54 -7.93
CA GLY A 164 -21.51 -3.88 -6.86
C GLY A 164 -20.33 -4.70 -6.32
N TYR A 165 -19.97 -5.79 -6.97
CA TYR A 165 -18.75 -6.55 -6.68
C TYR A 165 -17.56 -5.92 -7.42
N PHE A 166 -16.36 -6.13 -6.87
CA PHE A 166 -15.14 -5.78 -7.58
C PHE A 166 -14.66 -7.01 -8.36
N ASP A 167 -14.53 -6.85 -9.65
CA ASP A 167 -13.95 -7.85 -10.55
C ASP A 167 -12.55 -7.39 -10.99
N LEU A 168 -11.68 -8.35 -11.32
CA LEU A 168 -10.44 -8.06 -12.02
C LEU A 168 -10.79 -7.56 -13.43
N GLU A 169 -10.16 -6.51 -13.89
CA GLU A 169 -10.13 -6.20 -15.32
C GLU A 169 -9.22 -7.22 -16.00
N GLU A 170 -9.77 -7.89 -17.02
CA GLU A 170 -9.01 -8.73 -17.94
C GLU A 170 -8.19 -7.87 -18.92
#